data_7ae0e585294c18c19e3b47efa023bcb2
#
_entry.id   7ae0e585294c18c19e3b47efa023bcb2
#
_cell.length_a   1.000
_cell.length_b   1.000
_cell.length_c   1.000
_cell.angle_alpha   90.00
_cell.angle_beta   90.00
_cell.angle_gamma   90.00
#
_symmetry.space_group_name_H-M   'P 1'
#
loop_
_entity.id
_entity.type
_entity.pdbx_description
1 polymer ?
#
loop_
_entity_poly.entity_id
_entity_poly.type
_entity_poly.pdbx_seq_one_letter_code
_entity_poly.pdbx_strand_id
1 'polypeptide(L)'
;MKENESANSVVSVRNLVKRYGDILALDHFNLEIGKGEIFGLLGPNGCGKTTAINCMLQLLVYDKGDIGLFGEAMKPTRYDLKRRIGVVPQQVAVFDELTVFENIECFCALYVSDKARRRQLVEEAIEFVGLEDYRKMRPKKLSGGLLRRLNIACGIAHKPELIFFDEPTVAVDPQSRNAILDGIVRLRDEGATVVYTSHYMEEVEQICSRIMIMDGGKILALGTADELKRGIAVGEKIVIELPGVVEARGCAAAQTVGALPHVLSCEFANSELRAACEASERNLLDVLGRSSRRAWRLGACIPSLPRSMTCFSKSLAASCAIRRLPWVLYSCTLCACL
;
A
#
# COMPACT_ATOMS: atom_id res chain seq x y z
N MET A 1 -25.22 9.55 -16.65
CA MET A 1 -24.42 9.85 -15.43
C MET A 1 -22.91 9.61 -15.60
N LYS A 2 -22.37 9.43 -16.81
CA LYS A 2 -20.93 9.18 -17.04
C LYS A 2 -20.13 10.41 -17.51
N GLU A 3 -20.77 11.54 -17.76
CA GLU A 3 -20.09 12.75 -18.27
C GLU A 3 -19.62 13.75 -17.19
N ASN A 4 -20.07 13.61 -15.94
CA ASN A 4 -19.69 14.54 -14.85
C ASN A 4 -18.48 14.08 -14.01
N GLU A 5 -17.99 12.83 -14.18
CA GLU A 5 -16.83 12.33 -13.42
C GLU A 5 -15.49 12.78 -14.04
N SER A 6 -15.45 13.09 -15.33
CA SER A 6 -14.21 13.53 -16.01
C SER A 6 -13.76 14.95 -15.67
N ALA A 7 -14.64 15.80 -15.14
CA ALA A 7 -14.34 17.21 -14.87
C ALA A 7 -13.43 17.43 -13.64
N ASN A 8 -13.24 16.43 -12.78
CA ASN A 8 -12.44 16.55 -11.52
C ASN A 8 -11.22 15.62 -11.49
N SER A 9 -10.90 14.95 -12.60
CA SER A 9 -9.76 14.02 -12.69
C SER A 9 -8.44 14.77 -12.88
N VAL A 10 -7.49 14.56 -11.94
CA VAL A 10 -6.13 15.12 -12.03
C VAL A 10 -5.20 14.19 -12.81
N VAL A 11 -5.39 12.88 -12.73
CA VAL A 11 -4.64 11.87 -13.49
C VAL A 11 -5.63 10.97 -14.21
N SER A 12 -5.46 10.82 -15.52
CA SER A 12 -6.22 9.90 -16.36
C SER A 12 -5.26 9.09 -17.22
N VAL A 13 -5.29 7.78 -17.08
CA VAL A 13 -4.48 6.84 -17.88
C VAL A 13 -5.43 5.83 -18.50
N ARG A 14 -5.34 5.63 -19.82
CA ARG A 14 -6.20 4.72 -20.55
C ARG A 14 -5.39 3.77 -21.40
N ASN A 15 -5.64 2.47 -21.24
CA ASN A 15 -5.06 1.40 -22.04
C ASN A 15 -3.54 1.44 -22.16
N LEU A 16 -2.84 1.85 -21.09
CA LEU A 16 -1.40 2.01 -21.11
C LEU A 16 -0.71 0.64 -21.18
N VAL A 17 0.13 0.48 -22.20
CA VAL A 17 0.94 -0.72 -22.41
C VAL A 17 2.40 -0.34 -22.46
N LYS A 18 3.23 -1.04 -21.67
CA LYS A 18 4.69 -0.89 -21.70
C LYS A 18 5.38 -2.24 -21.69
N ARG A 19 6.29 -2.43 -22.65
CA ARG A 19 7.15 -3.62 -22.77
C ARG A 19 8.61 -3.26 -22.60
N TYR A 20 9.37 -4.21 -22.06
CA TYR A 20 10.82 -4.23 -22.05
C TYR A 20 11.26 -5.55 -22.72
N GLY A 21 11.54 -5.50 -24.02
CA GLY A 21 11.73 -6.72 -24.82
C GLY A 21 10.47 -7.60 -24.74
N ASP A 22 10.62 -8.82 -24.27
CA ASP A 22 9.50 -9.78 -24.12
C ASP A 22 8.70 -9.60 -22.84
N ILE A 23 9.17 -8.77 -21.88
CA ILE A 23 8.50 -8.56 -20.60
C ILE A 23 7.43 -7.48 -20.74
N LEU A 24 6.18 -7.86 -20.46
CA LEU A 24 5.05 -6.93 -20.40
C LEU A 24 4.97 -6.31 -19.00
N ALA A 25 5.51 -5.10 -18.86
CA ALA A 25 5.61 -4.42 -17.57
C ALA A 25 4.31 -3.72 -17.16
N LEU A 26 3.49 -3.28 -18.16
CA LEU A 26 2.13 -2.77 -17.96
C LEU A 26 1.24 -3.36 -19.04
N ASP A 27 0.15 -4.00 -18.63
CA ASP A 27 -0.80 -4.68 -19.50
C ASP A 27 -2.17 -3.99 -19.46
N HIS A 28 -2.42 -3.09 -20.44
CA HIS A 28 -3.66 -2.32 -20.55
C HIS A 28 -4.03 -1.61 -19.24
N PHE A 29 -3.03 -0.98 -18.62
CA PHE A 29 -3.18 -0.29 -17.34
C PHE A 29 -4.10 0.92 -17.49
N ASN A 30 -5.11 1.01 -16.61
CA ASN A 30 -6.07 2.10 -16.56
C ASN A 30 -6.09 2.71 -15.17
N LEU A 31 -6.08 4.04 -15.07
CA LEU A 31 -6.03 4.75 -13.80
C LEU A 31 -6.79 6.07 -13.91
N GLU A 32 -7.59 6.38 -12.91
CA GLU A 32 -8.23 7.68 -12.75
C GLU A 32 -8.13 8.15 -11.31
N ILE A 33 -7.57 9.36 -11.10
CA ILE A 33 -7.34 9.95 -9.79
C ILE A 33 -8.00 11.31 -9.74
N GLY A 34 -8.85 11.52 -8.74
CA GLY A 34 -9.55 12.77 -8.47
C GLY A 34 -8.66 13.79 -7.77
N LYS A 35 -9.09 15.05 -7.76
CA LYS A 35 -8.40 16.12 -7.06
C LYS A 35 -8.47 15.93 -5.55
N GLY A 36 -7.36 16.13 -4.86
CA GLY A 36 -7.29 16.12 -3.38
C GLY A 36 -7.39 14.72 -2.77
N GLU A 37 -7.20 13.64 -3.53
CA GLU A 37 -7.12 12.29 -2.96
C GLU A 37 -5.68 11.82 -2.77
N ILE A 38 -5.46 10.90 -1.83
CA ILE A 38 -4.26 10.09 -1.76
C ILE A 38 -4.59 8.74 -2.38
N PHE A 39 -4.03 8.47 -3.56
CA PHE A 39 -4.23 7.23 -4.30
C PHE A 39 -3.05 6.28 -4.11
N GLY A 40 -3.32 5.08 -3.60
CA GLY A 40 -2.31 4.06 -3.34
C GLY A 40 -2.11 3.11 -4.51
N LEU A 41 -0.87 2.94 -4.97
CA LEU A 41 -0.45 1.85 -5.86
C LEU A 41 0.29 0.79 -5.03
N LEU A 42 -0.36 -0.31 -4.75
CA LEU A 42 0.15 -1.41 -3.93
C LEU A 42 0.56 -2.58 -4.80
N GLY A 43 1.68 -3.20 -4.50
CA GLY A 43 2.10 -4.44 -5.17
C GLY A 43 3.55 -4.81 -4.86
N PRO A 44 3.98 -6.03 -5.17
CA PRO A 44 5.34 -6.49 -4.96
C PRO A 44 6.34 -5.70 -5.81
N ASN A 45 7.63 -5.82 -5.47
CA ASN A 45 8.69 -5.22 -6.27
C ASN A 45 8.69 -5.82 -7.68
N GLY A 46 8.85 -4.97 -8.69
CA GLY A 46 8.80 -5.37 -10.10
C GLY A 46 7.40 -5.52 -10.70
N CYS A 47 6.31 -5.27 -9.97
CA CYS A 47 4.95 -5.39 -10.53
C CYS A 47 4.54 -4.25 -11.49
N GLY A 48 5.39 -3.21 -11.67
CA GLY A 48 5.15 -2.13 -12.64
C GLY A 48 4.83 -0.76 -12.03
N LYS A 49 4.82 -0.55 -10.70
CA LYS A 49 4.49 0.73 -10.04
C LYS A 49 5.36 1.90 -10.53
N THR A 50 6.68 1.78 -10.39
CA THR A 50 7.64 2.80 -10.86
C THR A 50 7.57 2.98 -12.38
N THR A 51 7.33 1.90 -13.14
CA THR A 51 7.13 1.99 -14.59
C THR A 51 5.90 2.83 -14.92
N ALA A 52 4.77 2.64 -14.23
CA ALA A 52 3.55 3.43 -14.41
C ALA A 52 3.81 4.91 -14.11
N ILE A 53 4.47 5.24 -12.98
CA ILE A 53 4.85 6.62 -12.64
C ILE A 53 5.72 7.23 -13.75
N ASN A 54 6.78 6.55 -14.19
CA ASN A 54 7.68 7.08 -15.22
C ASN A 54 6.99 7.28 -16.57
N CYS A 55 6.03 6.43 -16.93
CA CYS A 55 5.20 6.64 -18.12
C CYS A 55 4.28 7.87 -17.95
N MET A 56 3.61 8.02 -16.79
CA MET A 56 2.76 9.18 -16.50
C MET A 56 3.53 10.50 -16.53
N LEU A 57 4.78 10.50 -16.07
CA LEU A 57 5.68 11.67 -16.10
C LEU A 57 6.33 11.90 -17.47
N GLN A 58 6.11 11.02 -18.45
CA GLN A 58 6.78 11.04 -19.75
C GLN A 58 8.31 11.01 -19.63
N LEU A 59 8.82 10.31 -18.62
CA LEU A 59 10.24 9.98 -18.47
C LEU A 59 10.58 8.67 -19.18
N LEU A 60 9.55 7.88 -19.48
CA LEU A 60 9.65 6.60 -20.15
C LEU A 60 8.67 6.55 -21.34
N VAL A 61 9.16 6.15 -22.49
CA VAL A 61 8.33 5.90 -23.68
C VAL A 61 7.52 4.63 -23.45
N TYR A 62 6.24 4.65 -23.79
CA TYR A 62 5.33 3.51 -23.72
C TYR A 62 4.83 3.11 -25.12
N ASP A 63 4.29 1.89 -25.22
CA ASP A 63 3.96 1.31 -26.52
C ASP A 63 2.56 1.70 -27.02
N LYS A 64 1.58 1.79 -26.09
CA LYS A 64 0.19 2.16 -26.38
C LYS A 64 -0.45 2.85 -25.18
N GLY A 65 -1.52 3.59 -25.45
CA GLY A 65 -2.36 4.22 -24.46
C GLY A 65 -2.29 5.73 -24.46
N ASP A 66 -3.13 6.33 -23.62
CA ASP A 66 -3.24 7.78 -23.47
C ASP A 66 -3.03 8.17 -22.02
N ILE A 67 -2.33 9.28 -21.79
CA ILE A 67 -2.09 9.85 -20.47
C ILE A 67 -2.51 11.31 -20.47
N GLY A 68 -3.42 11.63 -19.55
CA GLY A 68 -3.84 12.99 -19.27
C GLY A 68 -3.49 13.39 -17.84
N LEU A 69 -2.99 14.60 -17.67
CA LEU A 69 -2.79 15.22 -16.36
C LEU A 69 -3.49 16.57 -16.32
N PHE A 70 -4.19 16.83 -15.22
CA PHE A 70 -4.99 18.05 -15.04
C PHE A 70 -6.02 18.30 -16.16
N GLY A 71 -6.58 17.23 -16.73
CA GLY A 71 -7.52 17.29 -17.84
C GLY A 71 -6.89 17.50 -19.24
N GLU A 72 -5.56 17.57 -19.32
CA GLU A 72 -4.84 17.83 -20.56
C GLU A 72 -3.92 16.67 -20.94
N ALA A 73 -3.76 16.42 -22.26
CA ALA A 73 -2.90 15.35 -22.76
C ALA A 73 -1.44 15.58 -22.37
N MET A 74 -0.85 14.60 -21.67
CA MET A 74 0.54 14.69 -21.24
C MET A 74 1.50 14.31 -22.38
N LYS A 75 2.55 15.12 -22.55
CA LYS A 75 3.63 14.91 -23.55
C LYS A 75 4.98 15.27 -22.94
N PRO A 76 6.11 14.76 -23.49
CA PRO A 76 7.44 15.08 -22.97
C PRO A 76 7.76 16.58 -22.86
N THR A 77 7.18 17.40 -23.75
CA THR A 77 7.43 18.85 -23.85
C THR A 77 6.46 19.71 -23.01
N ARG A 78 5.51 19.11 -22.31
CA ARG A 78 4.53 19.84 -21.47
C ARG A 78 5.15 20.28 -20.13
N TYR A 79 6.09 21.23 -20.21
CA TYR A 79 6.75 21.81 -19.04
C TYR A 79 5.79 22.63 -18.16
N ASP A 80 4.73 23.16 -18.73
CA ASP A 80 3.63 23.82 -18.02
C ASP A 80 2.97 22.89 -17.02
N LEU A 81 2.64 21.66 -17.42
CA LEU A 81 2.08 20.63 -16.53
C LEU A 81 3.14 20.12 -15.55
N LYS A 82 4.37 19.88 -16.02
CA LYS A 82 5.46 19.37 -15.17
C LYS A 82 5.80 20.30 -14.01
N ARG A 83 5.62 21.61 -14.17
CA ARG A 83 5.83 22.59 -13.09
C ARG A 83 4.83 22.46 -11.94
N ARG A 84 3.70 21.81 -12.17
CA ARG A 84 2.65 21.57 -11.17
C ARG A 84 2.83 20.22 -10.47
N ILE A 85 3.89 19.47 -10.83
CA ILE A 85 4.13 18.10 -10.36
C ILE A 85 5.34 18.06 -9.45
N GLY A 86 5.22 17.42 -8.31
CA GLY A 86 6.31 17.02 -7.42
C GLY A 86 6.63 15.53 -7.57
N VAL A 87 7.90 15.18 -7.49
CA VAL A 87 8.34 13.78 -7.57
C VAL A 87 9.31 13.49 -6.44
N VAL A 88 9.00 12.47 -5.66
CA VAL A 88 9.87 11.93 -4.61
C VAL A 88 10.24 10.51 -5.01
N PRO A 89 11.40 10.30 -5.63
CA PRO A 89 11.80 8.99 -6.13
C PRO A 89 12.19 8.03 -5.00
N GLN A 90 12.15 6.74 -5.28
CA GLN A 90 12.57 5.68 -4.36
C GLN A 90 14.04 5.83 -3.94
N GLN A 91 14.91 6.07 -4.89
CA GLN A 91 16.31 6.40 -4.59
C GLN A 91 16.42 7.88 -4.23
N VAL A 92 17.17 8.15 -3.16
CA VAL A 92 17.42 9.53 -2.75
C VAL A 92 18.22 10.25 -3.83
N ALA A 93 17.67 11.36 -4.32
CA ALA A 93 18.23 12.16 -5.41
C ALA A 93 18.58 13.57 -4.91
N VAL A 94 19.65 13.68 -4.12
CA VAL A 94 20.17 14.94 -3.57
C VAL A 94 21.65 15.09 -3.89
N PHE A 95 22.16 16.31 -3.82
CA PHE A 95 23.56 16.62 -4.05
C PHE A 95 24.34 16.53 -2.73
N ASP A 96 25.29 15.63 -2.66
CA ASP A 96 26.11 15.36 -1.48
C ASP A 96 27.01 16.55 -1.06
N GLU A 97 27.34 17.41 -2.00
CA GLU A 97 28.20 18.59 -1.81
C GLU A 97 27.44 19.78 -1.23
N LEU A 98 26.13 19.82 -1.42
CA LEU A 98 25.24 20.88 -0.94
C LEU A 98 24.72 20.58 0.46
N THR A 99 24.44 21.61 1.24
CA THR A 99 23.74 21.51 2.52
C THR A 99 22.27 21.17 2.32
N VAL A 100 21.54 20.84 3.40
CA VAL A 100 20.08 20.65 3.38
C VAL A 100 19.38 21.84 2.73
N PHE A 101 19.69 23.06 3.19
CA PHE A 101 19.11 24.28 2.65
C PHE A 101 19.40 24.45 1.16
N GLU A 102 20.66 24.31 0.75
CA GLU A 102 21.09 24.47 -0.64
C GLU A 102 20.50 23.41 -1.57
N ASN A 103 20.32 22.17 -1.11
CA ASN A 103 19.62 21.15 -1.87
C ASN A 103 18.17 21.56 -2.15
N ILE A 104 17.42 21.92 -1.13
CA ILE A 104 16.01 22.31 -1.28
C ILE A 104 15.91 23.56 -2.16
N GLU A 105 16.79 24.55 -1.95
CA GLU A 105 16.85 25.77 -2.79
C GLU A 105 17.13 25.44 -4.25
N CYS A 106 18.10 24.55 -4.52
CA CYS A 106 18.46 24.14 -5.87
C CYS A 106 17.27 23.52 -6.62
N PHE A 107 16.57 22.57 -5.99
CA PHE A 107 15.38 21.95 -6.60
C PHE A 107 14.23 22.95 -6.74
N CYS A 108 13.97 23.79 -5.74
CA CYS A 108 12.93 24.81 -5.80
C CYS A 108 13.20 25.85 -6.91
N ALA A 109 14.47 26.18 -7.18
CA ALA A 109 14.88 27.13 -8.20
C ALA A 109 14.52 26.69 -9.63
N LEU A 110 14.33 25.38 -9.87
CA LEU A 110 13.87 24.86 -11.17
C LEU A 110 12.43 25.30 -11.50
N TYR A 111 11.66 25.65 -10.50
CA TYR A 111 10.24 25.96 -10.61
C TYR A 111 9.91 27.42 -10.27
N VAL A 112 10.65 28.02 -9.33
CA VAL A 112 10.37 29.35 -8.78
C VAL A 112 11.56 30.29 -9.06
N SER A 113 11.40 31.21 -10.00
CA SER A 113 12.44 32.18 -10.39
C SER A 113 12.61 33.30 -9.38
N ASP A 114 11.54 33.75 -8.72
CA ASP A 114 11.60 34.82 -7.71
C ASP A 114 12.38 34.35 -6.47
N LYS A 115 13.45 35.05 -6.15
CA LYS A 115 14.38 34.68 -5.07
C LYS A 115 13.75 34.84 -3.67
N ALA A 116 12.93 35.86 -3.46
CA ALA A 116 12.30 36.07 -2.15
C ALA A 116 11.25 34.99 -1.87
N ARG A 117 10.40 34.71 -2.84
CA ARG A 117 9.40 33.64 -2.77
C ARG A 117 10.05 32.27 -2.61
N ARG A 118 11.11 31.99 -3.38
CA ARG A 118 11.86 30.73 -3.29
C ARG A 118 12.40 30.52 -1.89
N ARG A 119 13.05 31.54 -1.28
CA ARG A 119 13.59 31.45 0.07
C ARG A 119 12.50 31.15 1.09
N GLN A 120 11.35 31.79 0.99
CA GLN A 120 10.20 31.51 1.84
C GLN A 120 9.76 30.03 1.71
N LEU A 121 9.59 29.53 0.49
CA LEU A 121 9.18 28.15 0.23
C LEU A 121 10.19 27.12 0.73
N VAL A 122 11.48 27.43 0.66
CA VAL A 122 12.54 26.56 1.20
C VAL A 122 12.45 26.49 2.73
N GLU A 123 12.23 27.59 3.43
CA GLU A 123 12.05 27.57 4.88
C GLU A 123 10.78 26.80 5.26
N GLU A 124 9.67 27.03 4.56
CA GLU A 124 8.43 26.28 4.77
C GLU A 124 8.63 24.77 4.55
N ALA A 125 9.41 24.37 3.53
CA ALA A 125 9.70 22.97 3.28
C ALA A 125 10.61 22.33 4.35
N ILE A 126 11.60 23.09 4.86
CA ILE A 126 12.47 22.63 5.97
C ILE A 126 11.64 22.39 7.23
N GLU A 127 10.80 23.34 7.59
CA GLU A 127 9.88 23.25 8.74
C GLU A 127 8.90 22.08 8.57
N PHE A 128 8.35 21.93 7.37
CA PHE A 128 7.39 20.86 7.08
C PHE A 128 7.94 19.46 7.36
N VAL A 129 9.23 19.22 7.03
CA VAL A 129 9.87 17.91 7.22
C VAL A 129 10.67 17.81 8.53
N GLY A 130 10.73 18.88 9.36
CA GLY A 130 11.45 18.91 10.63
C GLY A 130 12.96 18.81 10.46
N LEU A 131 13.54 19.65 9.60
CA LEU A 131 14.98 19.69 9.30
C LEU A 131 15.66 21.01 9.72
N GLU A 132 15.03 21.83 10.58
CA GLU A 132 15.50 23.16 10.99
C GLU A 132 16.92 23.10 11.59
N ASP A 133 17.17 22.15 12.47
CA ASP A 133 18.48 21.96 13.14
C ASP A 133 19.55 21.45 12.21
N TYR A 134 19.15 20.86 11.08
CA TYR A 134 20.04 20.20 10.13
C TYR A 134 20.33 21.06 8.87
N ARG A 135 19.75 22.26 8.76
CA ARG A 135 19.77 23.11 7.55
C ARG A 135 21.15 23.37 6.96
N LYS A 136 22.20 23.41 7.78
CA LYS A 136 23.60 23.64 7.37
C LYS A 136 24.39 22.33 7.20
N MET A 137 23.77 21.19 7.48
CA MET A 137 24.42 19.90 7.36
C MET A 137 24.38 19.40 5.90
N ARG A 138 25.39 18.64 5.53
CA ARG A 138 25.42 17.94 4.23
C ARG A 138 24.79 16.55 4.33
N PRO A 139 24.23 16.01 3.23
CA PRO A 139 23.54 14.73 3.19
C PRO A 139 24.33 13.57 3.82
N LYS A 140 25.63 13.49 3.60
CA LYS A 140 26.52 12.46 4.16
C LYS A 140 26.56 12.39 5.70
N LYS A 141 26.12 13.44 6.38
CA LYS A 141 26.06 13.50 7.85
C LYS A 141 24.66 13.23 8.41
N LEU A 142 23.68 13.02 7.56
CA LEU A 142 22.30 12.74 7.94
C LEU A 142 22.09 11.24 8.16
N SER A 143 21.20 10.90 9.09
CA SER A 143 20.65 9.53 9.18
C SER A 143 19.80 9.21 7.96
N GLY A 144 19.53 7.92 7.69
CA GLY A 144 18.69 7.51 6.58
C GLY A 144 17.31 8.15 6.59
N GLY A 145 16.68 8.28 7.78
CA GLY A 145 15.38 8.95 7.92
C GLY A 145 15.45 10.46 7.62
N LEU A 146 16.48 11.16 8.12
CA LEU A 146 16.69 12.59 7.83
C LEU A 146 17.00 12.83 6.35
N LEU A 147 17.79 11.94 5.74
CA LEU A 147 18.10 11.99 4.32
C LEU A 147 16.84 11.79 3.46
N ARG A 148 15.95 10.90 3.88
CA ARG A 148 14.66 10.69 3.23
C ARG A 148 13.75 11.91 3.36
N ARG A 149 13.71 12.55 4.52
CA ARG A 149 12.97 13.81 4.73
C ARG A 149 13.52 14.92 3.83
N LEU A 150 14.84 15.02 3.66
CA LEU A 150 15.45 15.94 2.70
C LEU A 150 15.00 15.66 1.27
N ASN A 151 14.99 14.40 0.83
CA ASN A 151 14.51 14.01 -0.50
C ASN A 151 13.04 14.42 -0.71
N ILE A 152 12.19 14.25 0.30
CA ILE A 152 10.79 14.70 0.28
C ILE A 152 10.74 16.23 0.16
N ALA A 153 11.46 16.97 0.99
CA ALA A 153 11.47 18.43 0.95
C ALA A 153 11.86 18.97 -0.44
N CYS A 154 12.86 18.37 -1.10
CA CYS A 154 13.25 18.73 -2.45
C CYS A 154 12.11 18.54 -3.46
N GLY A 155 11.33 17.44 -3.33
CA GLY A 155 10.22 17.13 -4.23
C GLY A 155 8.99 18.01 -4.06
N ILE A 156 8.78 18.62 -2.88
CA ILE A 156 7.56 19.36 -2.54
C ILE A 156 7.77 20.88 -2.36
N ALA A 157 9.02 21.36 -2.33
CA ALA A 157 9.33 22.75 -1.97
C ALA A 157 8.62 23.80 -2.83
N HIS A 158 8.35 23.51 -4.10
CA HIS A 158 7.64 24.42 -5.01
C HIS A 158 6.11 24.38 -4.88
N LYS A 159 5.56 23.65 -3.88
CA LYS A 159 4.12 23.44 -3.61
C LYS A 159 3.34 22.90 -4.83
N PRO A 160 3.69 21.71 -5.31
CA PRO A 160 3.03 21.08 -6.44
C PRO A 160 1.57 20.70 -6.12
N GLU A 161 0.73 20.69 -7.16
CA GLU A 161 -0.68 20.27 -7.08
C GLU A 161 -0.84 18.74 -7.14
N LEU A 162 0.11 18.05 -7.80
CA LEU A 162 0.16 16.59 -7.91
C LEU A 162 1.53 16.09 -7.46
N ILE A 163 1.58 15.12 -6.55
CA ILE A 163 2.82 14.61 -6.01
C ILE A 163 2.89 13.10 -6.18
N PHE A 164 3.98 12.62 -6.77
CA PHE A 164 4.29 11.20 -6.86
C PHE A 164 5.32 10.82 -5.80
N PHE A 165 4.93 9.93 -4.88
CA PHE A 165 5.83 9.31 -3.91
C PHE A 165 6.10 7.87 -4.31
N ASP A 166 7.32 7.57 -4.73
CA ASP A 166 7.72 6.21 -5.09
C ASP A 166 8.44 5.55 -3.90
N GLU A 167 7.70 4.71 -3.17
CA GLU A 167 8.15 3.98 -1.97
C GLU A 167 8.91 4.86 -0.96
N PRO A 168 8.32 5.96 -0.46
CA PRO A 168 9.04 6.98 0.32
C PRO A 168 9.47 6.50 1.72
N THR A 169 9.01 5.36 2.19
CA THR A 169 9.22 4.83 3.55
C THR A 169 10.16 3.63 3.58
N VAL A 170 10.69 3.22 2.43
CA VAL A 170 11.61 2.08 2.35
C VAL A 170 12.91 2.38 3.11
N ALA A 171 13.36 1.43 3.93
CA ALA A 171 14.55 1.50 4.76
C ALA A 171 14.55 2.66 5.79
N VAL A 172 13.37 3.10 6.22
CA VAL A 172 13.18 4.14 7.23
C VAL A 172 12.71 3.49 8.54
N ASP A 173 13.18 3.99 9.66
CA ASP A 173 12.75 3.53 10.98
C ASP A 173 11.26 3.84 11.24
N PRO A 174 10.59 3.13 12.16
CA PRO A 174 9.15 3.27 12.37
C PRO A 174 8.70 4.69 12.76
N GLN A 175 9.51 5.42 13.54
CA GLN A 175 9.18 6.79 13.96
C GLN A 175 9.24 7.75 12.77
N SER A 176 10.31 7.68 11.98
CA SER A 176 10.45 8.49 10.77
C SER A 176 9.40 8.14 9.72
N ARG A 177 9.02 6.84 9.61
CA ARG A 177 7.93 6.39 8.74
C ARG A 177 6.61 7.08 9.07
N ASN A 178 6.19 7.03 10.33
CA ASN A 178 4.94 7.67 10.75
C ASN A 178 4.95 9.17 10.47
N ALA A 179 6.06 9.86 10.76
CA ALA A 179 6.19 11.29 10.46
C ALA A 179 6.08 11.60 8.95
N ILE A 180 6.60 10.71 8.08
CA ILE A 180 6.45 10.85 6.62
C ILE A 180 4.98 10.66 6.22
N LEU A 181 4.29 9.63 6.73
CA LEU A 181 2.89 9.36 6.42
C LEU A 181 1.98 10.50 6.87
N ASP A 182 2.19 11.02 8.09
CA ASP A 182 1.46 12.20 8.60
C ASP A 182 1.72 13.43 7.74
N GLY A 183 2.96 13.63 7.29
CA GLY A 183 3.31 14.69 6.34
C GLY A 183 2.56 14.57 5.01
N ILE A 184 2.43 13.37 4.46
CA ILE A 184 1.69 13.14 3.21
C ILE A 184 0.20 13.47 3.38
N VAL A 185 -0.39 13.10 4.51
CA VAL A 185 -1.79 13.47 4.84
C VAL A 185 -1.95 14.98 4.89
N ARG A 186 -1.01 15.70 5.54
CA ARG A 186 -1.01 17.17 5.59
C ARG A 186 -0.94 17.82 4.19
N LEU A 187 -0.11 17.28 3.28
CA LEU A 187 -0.05 17.79 1.90
C LEU A 187 -1.39 17.68 1.18
N ARG A 188 -2.11 16.56 1.36
CA ARG A 188 -3.48 16.41 0.85
C ARG A 188 -4.43 17.42 1.47
N ASP A 189 -4.36 17.62 2.77
CA ASP A 189 -5.23 18.58 3.49
C ASP A 189 -4.97 20.02 3.05
N GLU A 190 -3.74 20.33 2.62
CA GLU A 190 -3.36 21.59 1.98
C GLU A 190 -3.81 21.67 0.50
N GLY A 191 -4.45 20.63 -0.04
CA GLY A 191 -5.07 20.61 -1.37
C GLY A 191 -4.28 19.86 -2.46
N ALA A 192 -3.15 19.24 -2.12
CA ALA A 192 -2.41 18.42 -3.08
C ALA A 192 -3.13 17.10 -3.37
N THR A 193 -2.97 16.61 -4.59
CA THR A 193 -3.30 15.24 -4.98
C THR A 193 -2.06 14.38 -4.89
N VAL A 194 -2.16 13.19 -4.33
CA VAL A 194 -1.00 12.33 -4.07
C VAL A 194 -1.15 10.97 -4.74
N VAL A 195 -0.12 10.53 -5.44
CA VAL A 195 0.08 9.14 -5.88
C VAL A 195 1.15 8.52 -5.01
N TYR A 196 0.77 7.54 -4.22
CA TYR A 196 1.63 6.90 -3.24
C TYR A 196 1.88 5.44 -3.62
N THR A 197 3.13 5.04 -3.82
CA THR A 197 3.45 3.63 -4.04
C THR A 197 4.03 2.99 -2.78
N SER A 198 3.64 1.77 -2.52
CA SER A 198 4.19 0.95 -1.44
C SER A 198 4.03 -0.54 -1.76
N HIS A 199 4.77 -1.37 -1.06
CA HIS A 199 4.54 -2.81 -0.97
C HIS A 199 4.03 -3.21 0.43
N TYR A 200 3.79 -2.22 1.32
CA TYR A 200 3.24 -2.41 2.66
C TYR A 200 1.76 -2.02 2.69
N MET A 201 0.88 -3.00 2.93
CA MET A 201 -0.57 -2.78 3.01
C MET A 201 -0.93 -1.81 4.15
N GLU A 202 -0.26 -1.92 5.30
CA GLU A 202 -0.52 -1.08 6.48
C GLU A 202 -0.39 0.41 6.18
N GLU A 203 0.60 0.81 5.37
CA GLU A 203 0.82 2.20 5.00
C GLU A 203 -0.30 2.75 4.12
N VAL A 204 -0.69 1.98 3.07
CA VAL A 204 -1.75 2.42 2.16
C VAL A 204 -3.12 2.43 2.82
N GLU A 205 -3.38 1.50 3.75
CA GLU A 205 -4.60 1.51 4.56
C GLU A 205 -4.69 2.74 5.47
N GLN A 206 -3.56 3.20 5.98
CA GLN A 206 -3.51 4.32 6.91
C GLN A 206 -3.83 5.65 6.23
N ILE A 207 -3.33 5.89 5.01
CA ILE A 207 -3.36 7.21 4.39
C ILE A 207 -4.15 7.29 3.09
N CYS A 208 -4.31 6.20 2.34
CA CYS A 208 -4.92 6.24 1.01
C CYS A 208 -6.45 6.17 1.08
N SER A 209 -7.11 7.01 0.30
CA SER A 209 -8.57 6.99 0.11
C SER A 209 -9.00 5.84 -0.79
N ARG A 210 -8.23 5.56 -1.85
CA ARG A 210 -8.42 4.44 -2.77
C ARG A 210 -7.08 3.75 -3.03
N ILE A 211 -7.15 2.45 -3.24
CA ILE A 211 -5.97 1.59 -3.41
C ILE A 211 -6.16 0.74 -4.66
N MET A 212 -5.15 0.72 -5.51
CA MET A 212 -5.03 -0.20 -6.63
C MET A 212 -3.97 -1.25 -6.30
N ILE A 213 -4.36 -2.52 -6.37
CA ILE A 213 -3.45 -3.65 -6.20
C ILE A 213 -2.97 -4.09 -7.58
N MET A 214 -1.65 -4.17 -7.74
CA MET A 214 -0.99 -4.55 -8.98
C MET A 214 -0.12 -5.79 -8.79
N ASP A 215 -0.10 -6.67 -9.79
CA ASP A 215 0.86 -7.76 -9.89
C ASP A 215 1.12 -8.10 -11.36
N GLY A 216 2.40 -8.37 -11.71
CA GLY A 216 2.80 -8.75 -13.07
C GLY A 216 2.32 -7.79 -14.17
N GLY A 217 2.31 -6.48 -13.91
CA GLY A 217 1.85 -5.46 -14.85
C GLY A 217 0.32 -5.31 -14.98
N LYS A 218 -0.46 -6.08 -14.22
CA LYS A 218 -1.93 -6.10 -14.25
C LYS A 218 -2.52 -5.50 -12.99
N ILE A 219 -3.71 -4.92 -13.15
CA ILE A 219 -4.53 -4.48 -12.02
C ILE A 219 -5.32 -5.70 -11.54
N LEU A 220 -5.11 -6.07 -10.27
CA LEU A 220 -5.84 -7.16 -9.62
C LEU A 220 -7.12 -6.69 -8.96
N ALA A 221 -7.07 -5.54 -8.30
CA ALA A 221 -8.22 -4.97 -7.60
C ALA A 221 -8.07 -3.45 -7.47
N LEU A 222 -9.19 -2.75 -7.33
CA LEU A 222 -9.27 -1.31 -7.13
C LEU A 222 -10.46 -1.02 -6.21
N GLY A 223 -10.25 -0.22 -5.18
CA GLY A 223 -11.32 0.19 -4.25
C GLY A 223 -10.76 0.88 -3.02
N THR A 224 -11.64 1.19 -2.07
CA THR A 224 -11.25 1.60 -0.72
C THR A 224 -10.68 0.40 0.06
N ALA A 225 -9.94 0.65 1.15
CA ALA A 225 -9.41 -0.43 1.98
C ALA A 225 -10.50 -1.41 2.43
N ASP A 226 -11.69 -0.91 2.81
CA ASP A 226 -12.81 -1.73 3.25
C ASP A 226 -13.45 -2.55 2.10
N GLU A 227 -13.54 -1.98 0.89
CA GLU A 227 -14.04 -2.70 -0.29
C GLU A 227 -13.07 -3.82 -0.69
N LEU A 228 -11.77 -3.55 -0.66
CA LEU A 228 -10.74 -4.54 -0.96
C LEU A 228 -10.74 -5.67 0.08
N LYS A 229 -10.86 -5.35 1.37
CA LYS A 229 -11.00 -6.36 2.43
C LYS A 229 -12.25 -7.23 2.24
N ARG A 230 -13.39 -6.64 1.89
CA ARG A 230 -14.63 -7.39 1.59
C ARG A 230 -14.52 -8.20 0.31
N GLY A 231 -13.87 -7.68 -0.74
CA GLY A 231 -13.66 -8.39 -2.00
C GLY A 231 -12.65 -9.55 -1.88
N ILE A 232 -11.69 -9.44 -0.95
CA ILE A 232 -10.73 -10.50 -0.60
C ILE A 232 -11.34 -11.53 0.36
N ALA A 233 -12.48 -11.21 0.96
CA ALA A 233 -13.29 -12.14 1.76
C ALA A 233 -13.85 -13.31 0.90
N VAL A 234 -13.02 -13.90 0.03
CA VAL A 234 -13.16 -15.26 -0.44
C VAL A 234 -12.82 -16.16 0.75
N GLY A 235 -13.78 -16.35 1.62
CA GLY A 235 -13.80 -17.35 2.66
C GLY A 235 -12.64 -17.31 3.65
N GLU A 236 -12.93 -17.08 4.90
CA GLU A 236 -11.99 -17.33 6.00
C GLU A 236 -11.54 -18.80 5.95
N LYS A 237 -10.24 -19.06 5.83
CA LYS A 237 -9.71 -20.42 5.84
C LYS A 237 -9.24 -20.78 7.24
N ILE A 238 -9.99 -21.64 7.89
CA ILE A 238 -9.70 -22.15 9.24
C ILE A 238 -8.98 -23.49 9.09
N VAL A 239 -7.78 -23.59 9.66
CA VAL A 239 -7.03 -24.85 9.73
C VAL A 239 -6.90 -25.25 11.20
N ILE A 240 -7.39 -26.44 11.54
CA ILE A 240 -7.32 -27.01 12.88
C ILE A 240 -6.46 -28.26 12.82
N GLU A 241 -5.34 -28.24 13.53
CA GLU A 241 -4.52 -29.43 13.72
C GLU A 241 -5.17 -30.37 14.74
N LEU A 242 -5.36 -31.63 14.36
CA LEU A 242 -5.98 -32.68 15.18
C LEU A 242 -5.03 -33.85 15.35
N PRO A 243 -3.93 -33.71 16.10
CA PRO A 243 -2.94 -34.77 16.27
C PRO A 243 -3.54 -35.99 16.95
N GLY A 244 -3.31 -37.17 16.36
CA GLY A 244 -3.80 -38.47 16.92
C GLY A 244 -5.25 -38.79 16.58
N VAL A 245 -5.91 -38.00 15.73
CA VAL A 245 -7.26 -38.33 15.26
C VAL A 245 -7.18 -39.29 14.08
N VAL A 246 -7.90 -40.41 14.21
CA VAL A 246 -8.06 -41.42 13.16
C VAL A 246 -8.85 -40.83 12.00
N GLU A 247 -8.43 -41.12 10.76
CA GLU A 247 -8.97 -40.53 9.52
C GLU A 247 -10.50 -40.61 9.41
N ALA A 248 -11.11 -41.71 9.79
CA ALA A 248 -12.57 -41.90 9.81
C ALA A 248 -13.29 -40.88 10.72
N ARG A 249 -12.68 -40.52 11.87
CA ARG A 249 -13.24 -39.51 12.79
C ARG A 249 -12.99 -38.09 12.28
N GLY A 250 -11.85 -37.84 11.67
CA GLY A 250 -11.54 -36.57 11.02
C GLY A 250 -12.50 -36.27 9.86
N CYS A 251 -12.78 -37.26 9.02
CA CYS A 251 -13.76 -37.14 7.93
C CYS A 251 -15.19 -36.91 8.45
N ALA A 252 -15.60 -37.55 9.50
CA ALA A 252 -16.90 -37.31 10.13
C ALA A 252 -17.01 -35.89 10.73
N ALA A 253 -15.92 -35.35 11.29
CA ALA A 253 -15.85 -33.96 11.75
C ALA A 253 -15.93 -33.00 10.57
N ALA A 254 -15.24 -33.27 9.47
CA ALA A 254 -15.28 -32.45 8.24
C ALA A 254 -16.70 -32.38 7.66
N GLN A 255 -17.42 -33.50 7.64
CA GLN A 255 -18.85 -33.53 7.22
C GLN A 255 -19.73 -32.71 8.15
N THR A 256 -19.52 -32.78 9.47
CA THR A 256 -20.30 -32.03 10.44
C THR A 256 -20.07 -30.53 10.37
N VAL A 257 -18.82 -30.11 10.14
CA VAL A 257 -18.45 -28.70 9.95
C VAL A 257 -18.90 -28.22 8.60
N GLY A 258 -18.76 -29.02 7.54
CA GLY A 258 -19.19 -28.70 6.17
C GLY A 258 -20.71 -28.50 6.04
N ALA A 259 -21.50 -29.00 6.97
CA ALA A 259 -22.96 -28.82 7.04
C ALA A 259 -23.38 -27.45 7.65
N LEU A 260 -22.44 -26.62 8.11
CA LEU A 260 -22.74 -25.27 8.61
C LEU A 260 -23.06 -24.33 7.44
N PRO A 261 -24.06 -23.43 7.54
CA PRO A 261 -24.56 -22.64 6.43
C PRO A 261 -23.54 -21.63 5.84
N HIS A 262 -22.52 -21.27 6.61
CA HIS A 262 -21.46 -20.34 6.22
C HIS A 262 -20.14 -21.05 5.84
N VAL A 263 -20.11 -22.38 5.82
CA VAL A 263 -18.94 -23.17 5.40
C VAL A 263 -19.08 -23.56 3.93
N LEU A 264 -18.17 -23.05 3.10
CA LEU A 264 -18.13 -23.29 1.65
C LEU A 264 -17.57 -24.68 1.31
N SER A 265 -16.55 -25.10 2.07
CA SER A 265 -15.94 -26.43 1.94
C SER A 265 -15.24 -26.81 3.25
N CYS A 266 -15.19 -28.10 3.55
CA CYS A 266 -14.44 -28.63 4.68
C CYS A 266 -13.85 -29.98 4.33
N GLU A 267 -12.55 -30.17 4.56
CA GLU A 267 -11.82 -31.41 4.32
C GLU A 267 -10.93 -31.75 5.50
N PHE A 268 -10.67 -33.04 5.69
CA PHE A 268 -9.69 -33.54 6.64
C PHE A 268 -8.61 -34.31 5.93
N ALA A 269 -7.36 -33.87 6.05
CA ALA A 269 -6.20 -34.55 5.49
C ALA A 269 -4.97 -34.26 6.35
N ASN A 270 -4.04 -35.20 6.45
CA ASN A 270 -2.77 -35.05 7.17
C ASN A 270 -2.93 -34.58 8.63
N SER A 271 -3.93 -35.09 9.35
CA SER A 271 -4.27 -34.65 10.72
C SER A 271 -4.70 -33.18 10.84
N GLU A 272 -5.10 -32.54 9.74
CA GLU A 272 -5.62 -31.20 9.70
C GLU A 272 -7.06 -31.17 9.19
N LEU A 273 -7.93 -30.45 9.88
CA LEU A 273 -9.25 -30.08 9.40
C LEU A 273 -9.15 -28.69 8.76
N ARG A 274 -9.44 -28.61 7.47
CA ARG A 274 -9.40 -27.38 6.69
C ARG A 274 -10.80 -26.98 6.28
N ALA A 275 -11.30 -25.88 6.83
CA ALA A 275 -12.60 -25.31 6.49
C ALA A 275 -12.42 -23.97 5.78
N ALA A 276 -13.11 -23.80 4.64
CA ALA A 276 -13.28 -22.51 3.97
C ALA A 276 -14.69 -22.00 4.31
N CYS A 277 -14.78 -20.81 4.90
CA CYS A 277 -16.03 -20.22 5.38
C CYS A 277 -16.26 -18.87 4.71
N GLU A 278 -17.51 -18.43 4.53
CA GLU A 278 -17.81 -17.03 4.22
C GLU A 278 -17.26 -16.13 5.34
N ALA A 279 -16.86 -14.88 5.02
CA ALA A 279 -16.30 -13.99 6.03
C ALA A 279 -17.32 -13.64 7.11
N SER A 280 -17.06 -14.07 8.36
CA SER A 280 -17.90 -13.79 9.52
C SER A 280 -17.06 -13.76 10.79
N GLU A 281 -17.37 -12.86 11.72
CA GLU A 281 -16.65 -12.74 13.01
C GLU A 281 -16.83 -13.98 13.92
N ARG A 282 -17.76 -14.88 13.61
CA ARG A 282 -18.10 -16.06 14.45
C ARG A 282 -17.63 -17.39 13.88
N ASN A 283 -17.05 -17.41 12.68
CA ASN A 283 -16.68 -18.66 12.00
C ASN A 283 -15.83 -19.59 12.85
N LEU A 284 -14.80 -19.06 13.50
CA LEU A 284 -13.92 -19.86 14.36
C LEU A 284 -14.68 -20.46 15.54
N LEU A 285 -15.56 -19.68 16.19
CA LEU A 285 -16.37 -20.15 17.31
C LEU A 285 -17.39 -21.22 16.89
N ASP A 286 -18.01 -21.06 15.74
CA ASP A 286 -19.00 -22.00 15.21
C ASP A 286 -18.34 -23.31 14.78
N VAL A 287 -17.19 -23.25 14.12
CA VAL A 287 -16.40 -24.43 13.74
C VAL A 287 -15.86 -25.16 14.98
N LEU A 288 -15.34 -24.45 15.99
CA LEU A 288 -14.88 -25.01 17.24
C LEU A 288 -16.04 -25.54 18.09
N GLY A 289 -17.17 -24.84 18.19
CA GLY A 289 -18.33 -25.23 18.99
C GLY A 289 -18.98 -26.51 18.49
N ARG A 290 -18.94 -26.81 17.21
CA ARG A 290 -19.43 -28.08 16.63
C ARG A 290 -18.42 -29.19 16.75
N SER A 291 -17.12 -28.90 16.72
CA SER A 291 -16.06 -29.88 16.90
C SER A 291 -15.89 -30.32 18.39
N SER A 292 -16.26 -29.45 19.35
CA SER A 292 -15.97 -29.65 20.79
C SER A 292 -16.95 -30.54 21.56
N ARG A 293 -18.07 -30.97 20.97
CA ARG A 293 -19.04 -31.80 21.71
C ARG A 293 -18.59 -33.26 22.00
N ARG A 294 -17.41 -33.68 21.55
CA ARG A 294 -16.75 -34.94 21.96
C ARG A 294 -15.24 -34.80 21.89
N ALA A 295 -14.66 -34.50 23.02
CA ALA A 295 -13.24 -34.72 23.40
C ALA A 295 -12.18 -34.66 22.28
N TRP A 296 -11.87 -33.47 21.80
CA TRP A 296 -10.70 -33.22 20.98
C TRP A 296 -9.66 -32.43 21.80
N ARG A 297 -8.43 -32.91 21.86
CA ARG A 297 -7.33 -32.05 22.27
C ARG A 297 -6.97 -31.18 21.05
N LEU A 298 -7.26 -29.90 21.12
CA LEU A 298 -6.93 -28.92 20.10
C LEU A 298 -5.41 -28.68 20.11
N GLY A 299 -4.73 -29.01 19.01
CA GLY A 299 -3.43 -28.43 18.64
C GLY A 299 -3.62 -26.98 18.20
N ALA A 300 -2.62 -26.33 17.68
CA ALA A 300 -2.70 -24.90 17.28
C ALA A 300 -3.76 -24.64 16.20
N CYS A 301 -4.57 -23.58 16.40
CA CYS A 301 -5.44 -23.03 15.36
C CYS A 301 -4.70 -21.90 14.63
N ILE A 302 -4.48 -22.02 13.32
CA ILE A 302 -3.83 -21.00 12.50
C ILE A 302 -4.81 -20.53 11.43
N PRO A 303 -5.32 -19.28 11.48
CA PRO A 303 -6.01 -18.70 10.34
C PRO A 303 -5.00 -18.51 9.20
N SER A 304 -5.22 -19.16 8.05
CA SER A 304 -4.34 -19.03 6.89
C SER A 304 -5.01 -18.17 5.81
N LEU A 305 -4.31 -17.13 5.37
CA LEU A 305 -4.69 -16.29 4.23
C LEU A 305 -4.38 -16.99 2.89
N PRO A 306 -5.07 -16.66 1.79
CA PRO A 306 -4.82 -17.24 0.46
C PRO A 306 -3.35 -17.09 0.05
N ARG A 307 -2.79 -18.08 -0.66
CA ARG A 307 -1.37 -18.12 -1.08
C ARG A 307 -0.89 -16.91 -1.90
N SER A 308 -1.77 -16.22 -2.60
CA SER A 308 -1.46 -14.96 -3.30
C SER A 308 -1.11 -13.81 -2.37
N MET A 309 -1.40 -13.93 -1.07
CA MET A 309 -1.09 -12.94 -0.03
C MET A 309 0.03 -13.36 0.92
N THR A 310 0.65 -14.51 0.73
CA THR A 310 1.69 -15.01 1.66
C THR A 310 2.94 -14.13 1.73
N CYS A 311 3.22 -13.29 0.75
CA CYS A 311 4.26 -12.25 0.85
C CYS A 311 3.82 -11.06 1.71
N PHE A 312 2.52 -10.85 1.91
CA PHE A 312 1.93 -9.76 2.69
C PHE A 312 1.51 -10.18 4.10
N SER A 313 1.46 -11.49 4.39
CA SER A 313 0.73 -12.08 5.52
C SER A 313 1.38 -11.96 6.90
N LYS A 314 2.68 -11.66 6.99
CA LYS A 314 3.33 -11.49 8.32
C LYS A 314 2.87 -10.21 9.02
N SER A 315 2.36 -9.21 8.28
CA SER A 315 1.93 -7.93 8.82
C SER A 315 0.42 -7.86 9.07
N LEU A 316 -0.39 -8.49 8.24
CA LEU A 316 -1.86 -8.54 8.41
C LEU A 316 -2.32 -9.36 9.61
N ALA A 317 -1.63 -10.46 9.92
CA ALA A 317 -1.92 -11.25 11.10
C ALA A 317 -1.71 -10.49 12.43
N ALA A 318 -0.85 -9.45 12.41
CA ALA A 318 -0.57 -8.62 13.59
C ALA A 318 -1.60 -7.50 13.81
N SER A 319 -2.31 -7.02 12.77
CA SER A 319 -3.13 -5.83 12.88
C SER A 319 -4.64 -6.08 13.06
N CYS A 320 -5.20 -7.15 12.52
CA CYS A 320 -6.65 -7.25 12.40
C CYS A 320 -7.39 -8.08 13.45
N ALA A 321 -6.82 -9.15 13.98
CA ALA A 321 -7.56 -10.02 14.90
C ALA A 321 -6.84 -10.25 16.24
N ILE A 322 -5.52 -10.24 16.27
CA ILE A 322 -4.73 -10.69 17.42
C ILE A 322 -4.62 -9.60 18.50
N ARG A 323 -4.74 -8.33 18.16
CA ARG A 323 -4.69 -7.24 19.16
C ARG A 323 -5.94 -7.12 20.05
N ARG A 324 -7.07 -7.73 19.65
CA ARG A 324 -8.28 -7.71 20.49
C ARG A 324 -8.49 -8.93 21.37
N LEU A 325 -7.70 -10.00 21.19
CA LEU A 325 -7.81 -11.23 21.99
C LEU A 325 -6.42 -11.82 22.33
N PRO A 326 -5.61 -11.15 23.16
CA PRO A 326 -4.27 -11.67 23.53
C PRO A 326 -4.31 -12.98 24.32
N TRP A 327 -5.46 -13.43 24.78
CA TRP A 327 -5.62 -14.67 25.55
C TRP A 327 -6.16 -15.86 24.74
N VAL A 328 -6.53 -15.70 23.49
CA VAL A 328 -6.91 -16.84 22.63
C VAL A 328 -5.68 -17.69 22.26
N LEU A 329 -4.48 -17.12 22.20
CA LEU A 329 -3.24 -17.88 22.05
C LEU A 329 -2.81 -18.61 23.34
N TYR A 330 -3.30 -18.13 24.52
CA TYR A 330 -2.99 -18.74 25.82
C TYR A 330 -4.09 -19.69 26.34
N SER A 331 -5.29 -19.62 25.79
CA SER A 331 -6.41 -20.42 26.31
C SER A 331 -6.43 -21.87 25.84
N CYS A 332 -5.57 -22.26 24.90
CA CYS A 332 -5.37 -23.70 24.61
C CYS A 332 -4.74 -24.46 25.77
N THR A 333 -4.12 -23.77 26.76
CA THR A 333 -3.57 -24.37 27.95
C THR A 333 -4.54 -24.36 29.15
N LEU A 334 -5.63 -23.57 29.11
CA LEU A 334 -6.58 -23.42 30.21
C LEU A 334 -7.85 -24.27 30.11
N CYS A 335 -8.10 -24.91 28.96
CA CYS A 335 -9.19 -25.89 28.81
C CYS A 335 -8.85 -27.30 29.37
N ALA A 336 -7.73 -27.45 30.07
CA ALA A 336 -7.36 -28.71 30.71
C ALA A 336 -7.82 -28.82 32.19
N CYS A 337 -8.57 -27.83 32.72
CA CYS A 337 -9.02 -27.79 34.12
C CYS A 337 -10.48 -27.36 34.28
N LEU A 338 -11.38 -27.79 33.42
CA LEU A 338 -12.84 -27.82 33.75
C LEU A 338 -13.47 -29.06 33.11
#